data_3b6ae1a059ce3fcc538a42a9f30076ae
#
_entry.id   3b6ae1a059ce3fcc538a42a9f30076ae
#
_cell.length_a   1.000
_cell.length_b   1.000
_cell.length_c   1.000
_cell.angle_alpha   90.00
_cell.angle_beta   90.00
_cell.angle_gamma   90.00
#
_symmetry.space_group_name_H-M   'P 1'
#
loop_
_entity.id
_entity.type
_entity.pdbx_description
1 polymer ?
#
loop_
_entity_poly.entity_id
_entity_poly.type
_entity_poly.pdbx_seq_one_letter_code
_entity_poly.pdbx_strand_id
1 'polypeptide(L)'
;MNLVGILNERRPGHGSREFRRVHTELPMKVVAACRAAGVQRYLHMSGLKADSARGPSHYLRSKGEAEDFIRRECAAAGPEFVIFQPSVVFGPRDEFVNRFAAILRVLPGVLPLACADAKFAPVYVMDVAEAFARCLDLEAAAGQTYQLCGPEVLTLGEIVARAAQGLGLRRWIVPLPRWLSRIQATLMDFVPGKPFSTDNFLSATVDSVCDCDGLGELGIERTSMRAVVPRYLRANFGRG
;
A
#
# COMPACT_ATOMS: atom_id res chain seq x y z
N MET A 1 -7.06 10.26 -13.25
CA MET A 1 -6.32 9.44 -12.26
C MET A 1 -7.29 8.84 -11.27
N ASN A 2 -7.05 7.57 -10.87
CA ASN A 2 -7.79 6.90 -9.79
C ASN A 2 -6.80 6.47 -8.69
N LEU A 3 -6.87 7.14 -7.54
CA LEU A 3 -6.04 6.89 -6.36
C LEU A 3 -6.86 6.27 -5.21
N VAL A 4 -8.13 5.96 -5.45
CA VAL A 4 -9.05 5.53 -4.39
C VAL A 4 -8.75 4.09 -3.99
N GLY A 5 -8.62 3.86 -2.69
CA GLY A 5 -8.44 2.54 -2.12
C GLY A 5 -8.77 2.52 -0.63
N ILE A 6 -9.03 1.32 -0.12
CA ILE A 6 -9.21 1.05 1.30
C ILE A 6 -8.30 -0.09 1.73
N LEU A 7 -7.77 -0.05 2.95
CA LEU A 7 -6.95 -1.12 3.51
C LEU A 7 -7.75 -2.09 4.39
N ASN A 8 -8.92 -1.68 4.86
CA ASN A 8 -9.79 -2.47 5.70
C ASN A 8 -11.25 -2.21 5.37
N GLU A 9 -12.08 -3.24 5.45
CA GLU A 9 -13.54 -3.10 5.39
C GLU A 9 -14.08 -2.58 6.72
N ARG A 10 -15.04 -1.66 6.68
CA ARG A 10 -15.62 -1.05 7.88
C ARG A 10 -16.47 -2.03 8.68
N ARG A 11 -17.18 -2.96 8.03
CA ARG A 11 -18.10 -3.90 8.66
C ARG A 11 -17.54 -5.32 8.71
N PRO A 12 -17.44 -5.96 9.90
CA PRO A 12 -17.07 -7.36 10.01
C PRO A 12 -18.12 -8.26 9.33
N GLY A 13 -17.67 -9.32 8.67
CA GLY A 13 -18.55 -10.36 8.14
C GLY A 13 -19.23 -10.09 6.80
N HIS A 14 -19.01 -8.95 6.15
CA HIS A 14 -19.56 -8.67 4.82
C HIS A 14 -18.67 -9.16 3.66
N GLY A 15 -17.61 -9.92 3.97
CA GLY A 15 -16.70 -10.60 3.04
C GLY A 15 -16.49 -9.84 1.73
N SER A 16 -15.35 -9.34 1.46
CA SER A 16 -14.92 -8.73 0.17
C SER A 16 -15.82 -7.66 -0.50
N ARG A 17 -17.03 -7.36 0.01
CA ARG A 17 -17.97 -6.44 -0.67
C ARG A 17 -17.46 -5.00 -0.77
N GLU A 18 -16.88 -4.47 0.30
CA GLU A 18 -16.35 -3.10 0.28
C GLU A 18 -15.08 -3.05 -0.57
N PHE A 19 -14.20 -4.04 -0.47
CA PHE A 19 -13.04 -4.16 -1.35
C PHE A 19 -13.46 -4.21 -2.81
N ARG A 20 -14.40 -5.08 -3.18
CA ARG A 20 -14.90 -5.18 -4.54
C ARG A 20 -15.53 -3.86 -5.03
N ARG A 21 -16.37 -3.23 -4.21
CA ARG A 21 -17.00 -1.95 -4.54
C ARG A 21 -15.98 -0.86 -4.84
N VAL A 22 -14.94 -0.75 -3.99
CA VAL A 22 -13.94 0.33 -4.08
C VAL A 22 -12.82 0.00 -5.06
N HIS A 23 -12.31 -1.24 -5.05
CA HIS A 23 -11.14 -1.60 -5.84
C HIS A 23 -11.49 -2.15 -7.22
N THR A 24 -12.69 -2.72 -7.42
CA THR A 24 -13.08 -3.31 -8.70
C THR A 24 -14.17 -2.49 -9.40
N GLU A 25 -15.33 -2.27 -8.75
CA GLU A 25 -16.47 -1.63 -9.39
C GLU A 25 -16.27 -0.12 -9.66
N LEU A 26 -15.57 0.58 -8.74
CA LEU A 26 -15.27 2.01 -8.96
C LEU A 26 -14.33 2.22 -10.16
N PRO A 27 -13.17 1.52 -10.29
CA PRO A 27 -12.36 1.58 -11.50
C PRO A 27 -13.13 1.28 -12.77
N MET A 28 -14.03 0.27 -12.77
CA MET A 28 -14.89 -0.03 -13.92
C MET A 28 -15.74 1.17 -14.34
N LYS A 29 -16.38 1.84 -13.37
CA LYS A 29 -17.17 3.04 -13.62
C LYS A 29 -16.32 4.21 -14.13
N VAL A 30 -15.12 4.38 -13.57
CA VAL A 30 -14.20 5.45 -13.98
C VAL A 30 -13.72 5.22 -15.41
N VAL A 31 -13.34 3.99 -15.79
CA VAL A 31 -12.94 3.66 -17.17
C VAL A 31 -14.08 3.91 -18.15
N ALA A 32 -15.32 3.49 -17.81
CA ALA A 32 -16.49 3.76 -18.64
C ALA A 32 -16.74 5.26 -18.82
N ALA A 33 -16.63 6.05 -17.75
CA ALA A 33 -16.76 7.50 -17.81
C ALA A 33 -15.64 8.17 -18.62
N CYS A 34 -14.39 7.68 -18.48
CA CYS A 34 -13.26 8.16 -19.29
C CYS A 34 -13.50 7.93 -20.78
N ARG A 35 -13.99 6.73 -21.15
CA ARG A 35 -14.35 6.41 -22.53
C ARG A 35 -15.44 7.35 -23.06
N ALA A 36 -16.52 7.55 -22.31
CA ALA A 36 -17.63 8.42 -22.70
C ALA A 36 -17.21 9.90 -22.84
N ALA A 37 -16.24 10.35 -22.05
CA ALA A 37 -15.72 11.71 -22.05
C ALA A 37 -14.54 11.94 -23.00
N GLY A 38 -14.09 10.93 -23.75
CA GLY A 38 -12.95 11.03 -24.66
C GLY A 38 -11.61 11.28 -23.96
N VAL A 39 -11.47 10.82 -22.70
CA VAL A 39 -10.20 10.94 -21.96
C VAL A 39 -9.13 10.11 -22.64
N GLN A 40 -7.97 10.70 -22.92
CA GLN A 40 -6.90 10.05 -23.65
C GLN A 40 -6.09 9.08 -22.78
N ARG A 41 -5.85 9.42 -21.49
CA ARG A 41 -5.00 8.62 -20.60
C ARG A 41 -5.60 8.44 -19.21
N TYR A 42 -5.58 7.20 -18.73
CA TYR A 42 -6.08 6.79 -17.42
C TYR A 42 -4.95 6.22 -16.56
N LEU A 43 -4.67 6.84 -15.42
CA LEU A 43 -3.66 6.39 -14.47
C LEU A 43 -4.35 5.72 -13.27
N HIS A 44 -3.93 4.52 -12.93
CA HIS A 44 -4.53 3.71 -11.86
C HIS A 44 -3.52 3.32 -10.79
N MET A 45 -3.85 3.61 -9.52
CA MET A 45 -3.09 3.11 -8.37
C MET A 45 -3.62 1.74 -7.93
N SER A 46 -2.84 0.72 -8.21
CA SER A 46 -3.06 -0.65 -7.73
C SER A 46 -2.29 -0.90 -6.42
N GLY A 47 -1.79 -2.08 -6.22
CA GLY A 47 -0.92 -2.47 -5.13
C GLY A 47 0.04 -3.57 -5.58
N LEU A 48 1.23 -3.58 -5.01
CA LEU A 48 2.22 -4.60 -5.34
C LEU A 48 1.69 -6.00 -5.00
N LYS A 49 1.99 -6.99 -5.86
CA LYS A 49 1.48 -8.37 -5.78
C LYS A 49 -0.06 -8.50 -5.90
N ALA A 50 -0.74 -7.50 -6.48
CA ALA A 50 -2.14 -7.65 -6.89
C ALA A 50 -2.29 -8.79 -7.90
N ASP A 51 -3.20 -9.73 -7.63
CA ASP A 51 -3.45 -10.91 -8.47
C ASP A 51 -4.88 -11.39 -8.24
N SER A 52 -5.71 -11.36 -9.29
CA SER A 52 -7.13 -11.71 -9.21
C SER A 52 -7.37 -13.18 -8.86
N ALA A 53 -6.49 -14.07 -9.33
CA ALA A 53 -6.61 -15.51 -9.18
C ALA A 53 -5.91 -16.07 -7.93
N ARG A 54 -4.69 -15.60 -7.65
CA ARG A 54 -3.79 -16.16 -6.63
C ARG A 54 -3.56 -15.25 -5.43
N GLY A 55 -4.06 -14.02 -5.44
CA GLY A 55 -3.92 -13.08 -4.32
C GLY A 55 -4.43 -13.70 -3.00
N PRO A 56 -3.61 -13.78 -1.93
CA PRO A 56 -3.99 -14.45 -0.69
C PRO A 56 -5.09 -13.72 0.09
N SER A 57 -5.24 -12.42 -0.12
CA SER A 57 -6.22 -11.55 0.55
C SER A 57 -7.30 -11.05 -0.41
N HIS A 58 -8.42 -10.62 0.13
CA HIS A 58 -9.48 -9.96 -0.66
C HIS A 58 -8.97 -8.64 -1.24
N TYR A 59 -8.13 -7.92 -0.50
CA TYR A 59 -7.44 -6.71 -0.97
C TYR A 59 -6.68 -6.98 -2.27
N LEU A 60 -5.74 -7.94 -2.26
CA LEU A 60 -4.89 -8.23 -3.41
C LEU A 60 -5.69 -8.78 -4.60
N ARG A 61 -6.70 -9.62 -4.34
CA ARG A 61 -7.59 -10.10 -5.41
C ARG A 61 -8.39 -8.99 -6.05
N SER A 62 -9.02 -8.13 -5.26
CA SER A 62 -9.85 -7.04 -5.79
C SER A 62 -9.03 -6.00 -6.57
N LYS A 63 -7.78 -5.75 -6.18
CA LYS A 63 -6.84 -4.92 -6.95
C LYS A 63 -6.48 -5.60 -8.28
N GLY A 64 -6.17 -6.90 -8.26
CA GLY A 64 -5.89 -7.69 -9.47
C GLY A 64 -7.08 -7.71 -10.44
N GLU A 65 -8.32 -7.90 -9.94
CA GLU A 65 -9.55 -7.84 -10.76
C GLU A 65 -9.68 -6.49 -11.49
N ALA A 66 -9.33 -5.39 -10.82
CA ALA A 66 -9.34 -4.08 -11.44
C ALA A 66 -8.28 -3.95 -12.55
N GLU A 67 -7.07 -4.44 -12.31
CA GLU A 67 -6.00 -4.44 -13.32
C GLU A 67 -6.38 -5.24 -14.56
N ASP A 68 -6.92 -6.46 -14.38
CA ASP A 68 -7.36 -7.32 -15.48
C ASP A 68 -8.46 -6.65 -16.29
N PHE A 69 -9.41 -6.00 -15.62
CA PHE A 69 -10.46 -5.23 -16.27
C PHE A 69 -9.88 -4.06 -17.08
N ILE A 70 -9.00 -3.25 -16.47
CA ILE A 70 -8.40 -2.08 -17.12
C ILE A 70 -7.62 -2.49 -18.36
N ARG A 71 -6.77 -3.53 -18.26
CA ARG A 71 -5.99 -4.02 -19.40
C ARG A 71 -6.90 -4.46 -20.55
N ARG A 72 -7.95 -5.22 -20.27
CA ARG A 72 -8.89 -5.72 -21.28
C ARG A 72 -9.67 -4.60 -21.95
N GLU A 73 -10.31 -3.72 -21.15
CA GLU A 73 -11.21 -2.71 -21.68
C GLU A 73 -10.48 -1.56 -22.37
N CYS A 74 -9.34 -1.16 -21.85
CA CYS A 74 -8.54 -0.11 -22.46
C CYS A 74 -7.86 -0.58 -23.76
N ALA A 75 -7.41 -1.84 -23.81
CA ALA A 75 -6.85 -2.40 -25.04
C ALA A 75 -7.90 -2.52 -26.18
N ALA A 76 -9.18 -2.74 -25.84
CA ALA A 76 -10.24 -2.91 -26.83
C ALA A 76 -10.67 -1.57 -27.49
N ALA A 77 -10.94 -0.55 -26.71
CA ALA A 77 -11.43 0.76 -27.19
C ALA A 77 -11.47 1.82 -26.05
N GLY A 78 -10.57 1.75 -25.08
CA GLY A 78 -10.51 2.67 -23.94
C GLY A 78 -9.41 3.72 -24.07
N PRO A 79 -9.23 4.53 -23.00
CA PRO A 79 -8.07 5.40 -22.89
C PRO A 79 -6.79 4.58 -22.80
N GLU A 80 -5.66 5.16 -23.16
CA GLU A 80 -4.37 4.62 -22.77
C GLU A 80 -4.32 4.46 -21.25
N PHE A 81 -3.78 3.35 -20.75
CA PHE A 81 -3.70 3.16 -19.30
C PHE A 81 -2.26 3.10 -18.82
N VAL A 82 -2.05 3.50 -17.57
CA VAL A 82 -0.84 3.25 -16.82
C VAL A 82 -1.25 2.72 -15.44
N ILE A 83 -0.69 1.58 -15.04
CA ILE A 83 -0.93 0.97 -13.74
C ILE A 83 0.31 1.12 -12.86
N PHE A 84 0.12 1.61 -11.64
CA PHE A 84 1.17 1.69 -10.64
C PHE A 84 0.90 0.69 -9.52
N GLN A 85 1.90 -0.13 -9.23
CA GLN A 85 1.87 -1.13 -8.17
C GLN A 85 2.88 -0.74 -7.08
N PRO A 86 2.53 0.18 -6.17
CA PRO A 86 3.42 0.54 -5.07
C PRO A 86 3.48 -0.57 -4.03
N SER A 87 4.65 -0.74 -3.40
CA SER A 87 4.78 -1.35 -2.10
C SER A 87 4.11 -0.45 -1.04
N VAL A 88 4.33 -0.68 0.25
CA VAL A 88 3.74 0.19 1.27
C VAL A 88 4.25 1.62 1.12
N VAL A 89 3.31 2.56 0.95
CA VAL A 89 3.61 3.98 0.78
C VAL A 89 3.76 4.64 2.15
N PHE A 90 4.85 5.40 2.33
CA PHE A 90 5.09 6.17 3.56
C PHE A 90 5.24 7.67 3.29
N GLY A 91 4.94 8.50 4.30
CA GLY A 91 5.05 9.95 4.21
C GLY A 91 4.35 10.69 5.34
N PRO A 92 4.33 12.03 5.32
CA PRO A 92 3.86 12.84 6.46
C PRO A 92 2.46 12.52 6.97
N ARG A 93 1.56 12.05 6.11
CA ARG A 93 0.15 11.73 6.43
C ARG A 93 -0.23 10.30 6.08
N ASP A 94 0.76 9.38 6.02
CA ASP A 94 0.47 7.97 5.78
C ASP A 94 -0.29 7.33 6.94
N GLU A 95 -1.07 6.30 6.64
CA GLU A 95 -1.78 5.53 7.66
C GLU A 95 -0.98 4.31 8.15
N PHE A 96 0.21 4.07 7.61
CA PHE A 96 1.01 2.90 7.95
C PHE A 96 2.03 3.21 9.04
N VAL A 97 3.04 4.04 8.75
CA VAL A 97 4.09 4.41 9.73
C VAL A 97 3.51 5.25 10.86
N ASN A 98 2.63 6.21 10.55
CA ASN A 98 1.99 7.05 11.56
C ASN A 98 1.08 6.24 12.52
N ARG A 99 0.44 5.15 12.06
CA ARG A 99 -0.32 4.25 12.94
C ARG A 99 0.58 3.56 13.95
N PHE A 100 1.70 2.99 13.50
CA PHE A 100 2.68 2.42 14.42
C PHE A 100 3.29 3.46 15.36
N ALA A 101 3.57 4.66 14.87
CA ALA A 101 4.04 5.76 15.70
C ALA A 101 3.05 6.12 16.83
N ALA A 102 1.74 6.15 16.53
CA ALA A 102 0.71 6.37 17.53
C ALA A 102 0.67 5.25 18.58
N ILE A 103 0.73 3.98 18.15
CA ILE A 103 0.77 2.82 19.04
C ILE A 103 2.01 2.86 19.95
N LEU A 104 3.19 3.12 19.39
CA LEU A 104 4.45 3.19 20.11
C LEU A 104 4.49 4.28 21.19
N ARG A 105 3.72 5.35 21.02
CA ARG A 105 3.61 6.42 22.04
C ARG A 105 2.76 6.02 23.24
N VAL A 106 1.73 5.22 23.01
CA VAL A 106 0.78 4.80 24.05
C VAL A 106 1.29 3.56 24.81
N LEU A 107 1.91 2.60 24.10
CA LEU A 107 2.41 1.37 24.70
C LEU A 107 3.84 1.55 25.22
N PRO A 108 4.07 1.53 26.54
CA PRO A 108 5.43 1.56 27.10
C PRO A 108 6.11 0.19 27.00
N GLY A 109 7.44 0.19 26.79
CA GLY A 109 8.27 -0.99 26.89
C GLY A 109 8.23 -1.93 25.69
N VAL A 110 7.29 -2.84 25.64
CA VAL A 110 7.25 -3.97 24.68
C VAL A 110 6.08 -3.84 23.72
N LEU A 111 6.33 -4.04 22.43
CA LEU A 111 5.31 -4.14 21.39
C LEU A 111 5.31 -5.55 20.77
N PRO A 112 4.32 -6.40 21.08
CA PRO A 112 4.10 -7.64 20.35
C PRO A 112 3.63 -7.32 18.91
N LEU A 113 4.39 -7.77 17.92
CA LEU A 113 4.14 -7.42 16.52
C LEU A 113 3.81 -8.66 15.70
N ALA A 114 2.59 -8.70 15.15
CA ALA A 114 2.19 -9.70 14.19
C ALA A 114 2.93 -9.51 12.86
N CYS A 115 3.23 -10.62 12.18
CA CYS A 115 3.90 -10.61 10.87
C CYS A 115 5.21 -9.79 10.85
N ALA A 116 5.95 -9.76 11.96
CA ALA A 116 7.16 -8.95 12.09
C ALA A 116 8.21 -9.25 11.00
N ASP A 117 8.24 -10.48 10.49
CA ASP A 117 9.19 -10.95 9.47
C ASP A 117 8.73 -10.68 8.02
N ALA A 118 7.49 -10.22 7.81
CA ALA A 118 6.97 -9.88 6.48
C ALA A 118 7.80 -8.75 5.86
N LYS A 119 8.23 -8.93 4.59
CA LYS A 119 9.14 -8.00 3.91
C LYS A 119 8.38 -7.01 3.06
N PHE A 120 8.86 -5.79 3.10
CA PHE A 120 8.36 -4.66 2.34
C PHE A 120 9.52 -3.88 1.73
N ALA A 121 9.28 -3.20 0.61
CA ALA A 121 10.17 -2.19 0.06
C ALA A 121 9.48 -0.81 0.11
N PRO A 122 9.39 -0.16 1.29
CA PRO A 122 8.60 1.05 1.47
C PRO A 122 9.00 2.16 0.50
N VAL A 123 8.00 2.74 -0.16
CA VAL A 123 8.19 3.81 -1.15
C VAL A 123 7.69 5.15 -0.61
N TYR A 124 8.44 6.22 -0.87
CA TYR A 124 8.04 7.55 -0.42
C TYR A 124 6.90 8.11 -1.27
N VAL A 125 5.91 8.73 -0.63
CA VAL A 125 4.71 9.24 -1.29
C VAL A 125 5.01 10.26 -2.39
N MET A 126 6.09 11.06 -2.25
CA MET A 126 6.45 12.03 -3.29
C MET A 126 7.08 11.38 -4.52
N ASP A 127 7.84 10.28 -4.34
CA ASP A 127 8.38 9.51 -5.45
C ASP A 127 7.23 8.86 -6.25
N VAL A 128 6.19 8.38 -5.54
CA VAL A 128 4.96 7.88 -6.19
C VAL A 128 4.24 9.00 -6.94
N ALA A 129 4.08 10.18 -6.32
CA ALA A 129 3.44 11.32 -6.97
C ALA A 129 4.18 11.79 -8.22
N GLU A 130 5.51 11.78 -8.18
CA GLU A 130 6.36 12.09 -9.33
C GLU A 130 6.20 11.06 -10.44
N ALA A 131 6.11 9.75 -10.12
CA ALA A 131 5.83 8.70 -11.10
C ALA A 131 4.50 8.95 -11.83
N PHE A 132 3.45 9.31 -11.10
CA PHE A 132 2.16 9.70 -11.70
C PHE A 132 2.30 10.93 -12.60
N ALA A 133 3.02 11.96 -12.15
CA ALA A 133 3.20 13.19 -12.91
C ALA A 133 3.96 12.94 -14.22
N ARG A 134 5.07 12.21 -14.18
CA ARG A 134 5.86 11.88 -15.38
C ARG A 134 5.06 11.06 -16.40
N CYS A 135 4.25 10.13 -15.95
CA CYS A 135 3.45 9.28 -16.84
C CYS A 135 2.21 9.98 -17.44
N LEU A 136 1.92 11.23 -17.07
CA LEU A 136 0.84 11.99 -17.73
C LEU A 136 1.12 12.21 -19.20
N ASP A 137 2.35 12.61 -19.54
CA ASP A 137 2.74 13.03 -20.89
C ASP A 137 3.77 12.08 -21.54
N LEU A 138 4.29 11.11 -20.80
CA LEU A 138 5.27 10.15 -21.32
C LEU A 138 4.57 9.13 -22.23
N GLU A 139 4.77 9.24 -23.56
CA GLU A 139 4.16 8.32 -24.54
C GLU A 139 4.51 6.85 -24.28
N ALA A 140 5.77 6.57 -23.94
CA ALA A 140 6.26 5.22 -23.65
C ALA A 140 5.60 4.57 -22.43
N ALA A 141 4.90 5.33 -21.59
CA ALA A 141 4.18 4.81 -20.43
C ALA A 141 2.81 4.19 -20.79
N ALA A 142 2.31 4.42 -22.00
CA ALA A 142 1.03 3.87 -22.44
C ALA A 142 1.03 2.34 -22.41
N GLY A 143 0.04 1.75 -21.73
CA GLY A 143 -0.10 0.31 -21.58
C GLY A 143 0.85 -0.34 -20.55
N GLN A 144 1.68 0.44 -19.87
CA GLN A 144 2.69 -0.06 -18.94
C GLN A 144 2.15 -0.26 -17.52
N THR A 145 2.84 -1.13 -16.78
CA THR A 145 2.64 -1.36 -15.35
C THR A 145 3.97 -1.16 -14.64
N TYR A 146 4.04 -0.19 -13.72
CA TYR A 146 5.25 0.14 -12.97
C TYR A 146 5.13 -0.34 -11.53
N GLN A 147 6.09 -1.17 -11.09
CA GLN A 147 6.24 -1.52 -9.69
C GLN A 147 7.05 -0.41 -8.99
N LEU A 148 6.48 0.16 -7.93
CA LEU A 148 7.10 1.28 -7.24
C LEU A 148 7.58 0.85 -5.85
N CYS A 149 8.89 0.70 -5.71
CA CYS A 149 9.56 0.31 -4.47
C CYS A 149 10.61 1.32 -4.06
N GLY A 150 10.75 1.50 -2.75
CA GLY A 150 11.85 2.27 -2.19
C GLY A 150 13.19 1.55 -2.30
N PRO A 151 14.29 2.20 -1.85
CA PRO A 151 15.65 1.69 -2.02
C PRO A 151 16.02 0.53 -1.09
N GLU A 152 15.21 0.24 -0.08
CA GLU A 152 15.54 -0.72 0.98
C GLU A 152 14.43 -1.76 1.12
N VAL A 153 14.81 -3.03 1.25
CA VAL A 153 13.90 -4.10 1.66
C VAL A 153 14.01 -4.25 3.17
N LEU A 154 12.88 -4.09 3.87
CA LEU A 154 12.79 -4.10 5.32
C LEU A 154 11.72 -5.06 5.79
N THR A 155 11.94 -5.71 6.91
CA THR A 155 10.88 -6.40 7.63
C THR A 155 9.92 -5.41 8.29
N LEU A 156 8.70 -5.83 8.58
CA LEU A 156 7.75 -5.01 9.35
C LEU A 156 8.33 -4.60 10.70
N GLY A 157 9.06 -5.51 11.36
CA GLY A 157 9.76 -5.23 12.62
C GLY A 157 10.76 -4.10 12.49
N GLU A 158 11.56 -4.09 11.41
CA GLU A 158 12.54 -3.02 11.15
C GLU A 158 11.86 -1.69 10.82
N ILE A 159 10.75 -1.70 10.07
CA ILE A 159 9.97 -0.50 9.79
C ILE A 159 9.45 0.12 11.10
N VAL A 160 8.88 -0.71 11.98
CA VAL A 160 8.37 -0.25 13.29
C VAL A 160 9.51 0.23 14.20
N ALA A 161 10.67 -0.43 14.16
CA ALA A 161 11.86 0.02 14.89
C ALA A 161 12.35 1.40 14.40
N ARG A 162 12.34 1.65 13.08
CA ARG A 162 12.65 2.96 12.51
C ARG A 162 11.65 4.03 12.92
N ALA A 163 10.36 3.69 13.00
CA ALA A 163 9.35 4.61 13.54
C ALA A 163 9.62 4.97 15.01
N ALA A 164 9.96 3.99 15.85
CA ALA A 164 10.34 4.22 17.24
C ALA A 164 11.58 5.11 17.36
N GLN A 165 12.61 4.85 16.58
CA GLN A 165 13.82 5.69 16.51
C GLN A 165 13.52 7.12 16.07
N GLY A 166 12.65 7.30 15.06
CA GLY A 166 12.20 8.60 14.56
C GLY A 166 11.49 9.44 15.63
N LEU A 167 10.80 8.78 16.56
CA LEU A 167 10.15 9.39 17.73
C LEU A 167 11.10 9.58 18.93
N GLY A 168 12.34 9.07 18.87
CA GLY A 168 13.25 9.05 20.00
C GLY A 168 12.86 8.06 21.11
N LEU A 169 12.01 7.07 20.79
CA LEU A 169 11.53 6.07 21.73
C LEU A 169 12.36 4.79 21.68
N ARG A 170 12.65 4.23 22.85
CA ARG A 170 13.23 2.89 22.99
C ARG A 170 12.09 1.90 23.24
N ARG A 171 11.85 1.00 22.30
CA ARG A 171 10.80 -0.02 22.38
C ARG A 171 11.36 -1.37 21.96
N TRP A 172 10.95 -2.40 22.67
CA TRP A 172 11.27 -3.77 22.33
C TRP A 172 10.16 -4.32 21.44
N ILE A 173 10.48 -4.59 20.18
CA ILE A 173 9.55 -5.17 19.23
C ILE A 173 9.74 -6.69 19.29
N VAL A 174 8.71 -7.38 19.76
CA VAL A 174 8.73 -8.83 19.93
C VAL A 174 7.91 -9.47 18.81
N PRO A 175 8.56 -10.20 17.89
CA PRO A 175 7.86 -10.89 16.82
C PRO A 175 6.92 -11.96 17.37
N LEU A 176 5.68 -11.94 16.94
CA LEU A 176 4.71 -12.99 17.26
C LEU A 176 4.86 -14.15 16.28
N PRO A 177 4.84 -15.41 16.76
CA PRO A 177 4.79 -16.57 15.89
C PRO A 177 3.51 -16.52 15.01
N ARG A 178 3.58 -17.15 13.83
CA ARG A 178 2.53 -17.03 12.80
C ARG A 178 1.12 -17.39 13.29
N TRP A 179 1.01 -18.43 14.14
CA TRP A 179 -0.27 -18.84 14.72
C TRP A 179 -0.87 -17.77 15.64
N LEU A 180 -0.02 -17.11 16.45
CA LEU A 180 -0.46 -16.05 17.35
C LEU A 180 -0.79 -14.76 16.58
N SER A 181 -0.03 -14.46 15.52
CA SER A 181 -0.33 -13.37 14.59
C SER A 181 -1.71 -13.54 13.94
N ARG A 182 -2.10 -14.77 13.59
CA ARG A 182 -3.42 -15.09 13.06
C ARG A 182 -4.54 -14.87 14.08
N ILE A 183 -4.33 -15.33 15.33
CA ILE A 183 -5.29 -15.10 16.43
C ILE A 183 -5.46 -13.59 16.65
N GLN A 184 -4.35 -12.85 16.75
CA GLN A 184 -4.39 -11.40 16.92
C GLN A 184 -5.19 -10.72 15.79
N ALA A 185 -4.94 -11.07 14.53
CA ALA A 185 -5.66 -10.54 13.38
C ALA A 185 -7.17 -10.78 13.48
N THR A 186 -7.58 -12.02 13.84
CA THR A 186 -8.99 -12.37 14.01
C THR A 186 -9.65 -11.60 15.15
N LEU A 187 -8.97 -11.41 16.27
CA LEU A 187 -9.49 -10.61 17.39
C LEU A 187 -9.62 -9.12 17.01
N MET A 188 -8.64 -8.60 16.26
CA MET A 188 -8.62 -7.20 15.82
C MET A 188 -9.66 -6.89 14.73
N ASP A 189 -10.23 -7.90 14.06
CA ASP A 189 -11.35 -7.70 13.13
C ASP A 189 -12.60 -7.13 13.83
N PHE A 190 -12.75 -7.36 15.13
CA PHE A 190 -13.87 -6.86 15.94
C PHE A 190 -13.57 -5.52 16.62
N VAL A 191 -12.32 -5.03 16.56
CA VAL A 191 -11.94 -3.75 17.19
C VAL A 191 -12.31 -2.59 16.24
N PRO A 192 -12.98 -1.53 16.73
CA PRO A 192 -13.24 -0.35 15.93
C PRO A 192 -11.96 0.24 15.35
N GLY A 193 -11.99 0.59 14.04
CA GLY A 193 -10.81 1.08 13.32
C GLY A 193 -9.87 0.00 12.82
N LYS A 194 -10.06 -1.27 13.19
CA LYS A 194 -9.30 -2.45 12.73
C LYS A 194 -7.80 -2.15 12.54
N PRO A 195 -7.03 -1.99 13.63
CA PRO A 195 -5.61 -1.64 13.53
C PRO A 195 -4.79 -2.69 12.78
N PHE A 196 -5.26 -3.94 12.77
CA PHE A 196 -4.73 -5.06 12.01
C PHE A 196 -5.87 -6.06 11.74
N SER A 197 -6.08 -6.50 10.50
CA SER A 197 -7.18 -7.40 10.15
C SER A 197 -6.70 -8.74 9.65
N THR A 198 -7.59 -9.73 9.58
CA THR A 198 -7.29 -11.03 8.95
C THR A 198 -6.86 -10.84 7.49
N ASP A 199 -7.43 -9.86 6.77
CA ASP A 199 -7.04 -9.56 5.39
C ASP A 199 -5.62 -8.96 5.31
N ASN A 200 -5.25 -8.10 6.28
CA ASN A 200 -3.86 -7.60 6.39
C ASN A 200 -2.87 -8.73 6.71
N PHE A 201 -3.24 -9.67 7.61
CA PHE A 201 -2.44 -10.85 7.88
C PHE A 201 -2.21 -11.68 6.62
N LEU A 202 -3.27 -11.94 5.83
CA LEU A 202 -3.17 -12.67 4.58
C LEU A 202 -2.32 -11.92 3.54
N SER A 203 -2.48 -10.60 3.42
CA SER A 203 -1.64 -9.77 2.54
C SER A 203 -0.15 -9.86 2.93
N ALA A 204 0.16 -9.91 4.23
CA ALA A 204 1.52 -10.03 4.73
C ALA A 204 2.13 -11.43 4.58
N THR A 205 1.41 -12.41 4.03
CA THR A 205 1.97 -13.74 3.71
C THR A 205 2.79 -13.76 2.42
N VAL A 206 2.72 -12.71 1.62
CA VAL A 206 3.55 -12.48 0.43
C VAL A 206 4.39 -11.24 0.63
N ASP A 207 5.66 -11.32 0.24
CA ASP A 207 6.60 -10.21 0.36
C ASP A 207 6.20 -9.07 -0.60
N SER A 208 6.05 -7.86 -0.07
CA SER A 208 5.75 -6.65 -0.85
C SER A 208 7.05 -6.01 -1.36
N VAL A 209 7.77 -6.75 -2.20
CA VAL A 209 9.06 -6.40 -2.80
C VAL A 209 8.92 -6.46 -4.31
N CYS A 210 9.46 -5.46 -5.01
CA CYS A 210 9.41 -5.36 -6.46
C CYS A 210 10.32 -6.40 -7.13
N ASP A 211 9.86 -6.87 -8.29
CA ASP A 211 10.63 -7.74 -9.17
C ASP A 211 11.39 -6.92 -10.23
N CYS A 212 11.02 -5.65 -10.44
CA CYS A 212 11.62 -4.70 -11.37
C CYS A 212 11.74 -3.30 -10.76
N ASP A 213 12.50 -2.40 -11.38
CA ASP A 213 12.75 -1.02 -10.89
C ASP A 213 11.94 0.02 -11.66
N GLY A 214 10.63 0.06 -11.44
CA GLY A 214 9.76 1.00 -12.13
C GLY A 214 10.04 2.49 -11.82
N LEU A 215 10.60 2.84 -10.66
CA LEU A 215 11.05 4.21 -10.40
C LEU A 215 12.31 4.55 -11.19
N GLY A 216 13.27 3.62 -11.26
CA GLY A 216 14.49 3.79 -12.06
C GLY A 216 14.19 3.90 -13.57
N GLU A 217 13.25 3.10 -14.08
CA GLU A 217 12.77 3.19 -15.47
C GLU A 217 12.17 4.57 -15.79
N LEU A 218 11.52 5.20 -14.80
CA LEU A 218 11.00 6.56 -14.91
C LEU A 218 12.05 7.65 -14.61
N GLY A 219 13.31 7.28 -14.31
CA GLY A 219 14.37 8.23 -13.94
C GLY A 219 14.17 8.92 -12.61
N ILE A 220 13.45 8.30 -11.66
CA ILE A 220 13.14 8.87 -10.33
C ILE A 220 14.11 8.28 -9.31
N GLU A 221 14.80 9.18 -8.59
CA GLU A 221 15.65 8.79 -7.47
C GLU A 221 14.79 8.35 -6.27
N ARG A 222 15.14 7.19 -5.69
CA ARG A 222 14.37 6.59 -4.60
C ARG A 222 14.73 7.18 -3.25
N THR A 223 13.73 7.66 -2.54
CA THR A 223 13.89 8.28 -1.21
C THR A 223 13.84 7.23 -0.10
N SER A 224 14.87 7.20 0.77
CA SER A 224 14.93 6.25 1.89
C SER A 224 14.06 6.69 3.08
N MET A 225 13.56 5.70 3.86
CA MET A 225 12.85 5.98 5.10
C MET A 225 13.71 6.76 6.12
N ARG A 226 15.01 6.49 6.17
CA ARG A 226 15.94 7.19 7.09
C ARG A 226 15.97 8.68 6.86
N ALA A 227 15.88 9.13 5.62
CA ALA A 227 15.95 10.54 5.27
C ALA A 227 14.70 11.33 5.72
N VAL A 228 13.53 10.71 5.70
CA VAL A 228 12.24 11.41 5.77
C VAL A 228 11.47 11.14 7.05
N VAL A 229 11.40 9.87 7.50
CA VAL A 229 10.59 9.44 8.66
C VAL A 229 10.86 10.25 9.93
N PRO A 230 12.12 10.51 10.36
CA PRO A 230 12.36 11.27 11.58
C PRO A 230 11.84 12.71 11.53
N ARG A 231 11.81 13.33 10.35
CA ARG A 231 11.36 14.71 10.19
C ARG A 231 9.86 14.84 10.37
N TYR A 232 9.07 14.02 9.65
CA TYR A 232 7.61 14.15 9.73
C TYR A 232 7.03 13.55 11.01
N LEU A 233 7.63 12.51 11.59
CA LEU A 233 7.17 11.99 12.86
C LEU A 233 7.37 13.00 14.00
N ARG A 234 8.48 13.73 14.00
CA ARG A 234 8.67 14.85 14.94
C ARG A 234 7.66 15.98 14.73
N ALA A 235 7.35 16.31 13.48
CA ALA A 235 6.34 17.33 13.18
C ALA A 235 4.94 16.89 13.62
N ASN A 236 4.58 15.62 13.39
CA ASN A 236 3.25 15.07 13.71
C ASN A 236 3.06 14.80 15.21
N PHE A 237 4.13 14.41 15.92
CA PHE A 237 4.06 13.88 17.28
C PHE A 237 5.00 14.55 18.29
N GLY A 238 5.87 15.47 17.86
CA GLY A 238 6.95 16.04 18.67
C GLY A 238 6.56 17.22 19.55
N ARG A 239 5.27 17.55 19.67
CA ARG A 239 4.79 18.55 20.65
C ARG A 239 4.25 17.80 21.88
N GLY A 240 5.14 17.52 22.80
CA GLY A 240 4.87 16.98 24.12
C GLY A 240 6.03 17.29 25.03
#